data_6c8357287b767b4aab8785062eac90aa
#
_entry.id   6c8357287b767b4aab8785062eac90aa
#
_cell.length_a   1.000
_cell.length_b   1.000
_cell.length_c   1.000
_cell.angle_alpha   90.00
_cell.angle_beta   90.00
_cell.angle_gamma   90.00
#
_symmetry.space_group_name_H-M   'P 1'
#
loop_
_entity.id
_entity.type
_entity.pdbx_description
1 polymer ?
#
loop_
_entity_poly.entity_id
_entity_poly.type
_entity_poly.pdbx_seq_one_letter_code
_entity_poly.pdbx_strand_id
1 'polypeptide(L)'
;MKILLLEPYFTGSHKSWAEGYQSNSAHEIQIISLPGQFWKWRMHGGAITIAKEFLQLDFDPDLIIATDMLDLTSFLSLTRERTSHIPTVLYFHENQITYPWSLTDRDVQEKRDVHYGFINLSSALAADHVLFNSKYHLNSFMTGGKKILKHFPDHQELDTIDKIQSKSRIYILV
;
A
#
# COMPACT_ATOMS: atom_id res chain seq x y z
N MET A 1 -15.14 16.16 1.49
CA MET A 1 -15.16 14.75 1.05
C MET A 1 -15.08 13.85 2.27
N LYS A 2 -15.64 12.67 2.17
CA LYS A 2 -15.43 11.58 3.12
C LYS A 2 -14.28 10.71 2.65
N ILE A 3 -13.26 10.55 3.46
CA ILE A 3 -12.06 9.80 3.10
C ILE A 3 -11.92 8.60 4.04
N LEU A 4 -11.78 7.41 3.47
CA LEU A 4 -11.41 6.21 4.21
C LEU A 4 -9.91 6.00 4.12
N LEU A 5 -9.22 6.01 5.27
CA LEU A 5 -7.79 5.76 5.36
C LEU A 5 -7.56 4.37 5.95
N LEU A 6 -6.82 3.53 5.23
CA LEU A 6 -6.53 2.14 5.58
C LEU A 6 -5.07 1.98 5.94
N GLU A 7 -4.79 1.75 7.24
CA GLU A 7 -3.43 1.61 7.76
C GLU A 7 -3.26 0.31 8.55
N PRO A 8 -2.79 -0.76 7.92
CA PRO A 8 -2.66 -2.07 8.60
C PRO A 8 -1.49 -2.16 9.59
N TYR A 9 -0.60 -1.16 9.63
CA TYR A 9 0.56 -1.14 10.53
C TYR A 9 0.64 0.14 11.35
N PHE A 10 -0.36 0.36 12.21
CA PHE A 10 -0.57 1.61 12.92
C PHE A 10 0.38 1.79 14.12
N THR A 11 1.60 2.26 13.81
CA THR A 11 2.63 2.57 14.82
C THR A 11 3.66 3.56 14.24
N GLY A 12 4.47 4.18 15.10
CA GLY A 12 5.57 5.06 14.70
C GLY A 12 5.15 6.13 13.69
N SER A 13 5.92 6.24 12.60
CA SER A 13 5.68 7.22 11.53
C SER A 13 4.34 7.01 10.81
N HIS A 14 3.89 5.78 10.62
CA HIS A 14 2.58 5.46 10.01
C HIS A 14 1.43 6.04 10.81
N LYS A 15 1.46 5.80 12.14
CA LYS A 15 0.45 6.36 13.05
C LYS A 15 0.49 7.88 13.06
N SER A 16 1.67 8.48 13.24
CA SER A 16 1.82 9.94 13.30
C SER A 16 1.34 10.60 12.00
N TRP A 17 1.63 9.99 10.86
CA TRP A 17 1.16 10.45 9.56
C TRP A 17 -0.37 10.39 9.45
N ALA A 18 -0.98 9.25 9.77
CA ALA A 18 -2.42 9.06 9.65
C ALA A 18 -3.21 10.00 10.58
N GLU A 19 -2.80 10.10 11.86
CA GLU A 19 -3.41 11.02 12.84
C GLU A 19 -3.17 12.49 12.45
N GLY A 20 -1.97 12.82 11.98
CA GLY A 20 -1.64 14.16 11.50
C GLY A 20 -2.48 14.55 10.28
N TYR A 21 -2.63 13.64 9.32
CA TYR A 21 -3.48 13.87 8.15
C TYR A 21 -4.95 14.07 8.56
N GLN A 22 -5.47 13.22 9.45
CA GLN A 22 -6.84 13.36 9.96
C GLN A 22 -7.04 14.69 10.69
N SER A 23 -6.11 15.08 11.56
CA SER A 23 -6.26 16.28 12.41
C SER A 23 -6.12 17.59 11.64
N ASN A 24 -5.36 17.62 10.55
CA ASN A 24 -5.08 18.84 9.78
C ASN A 24 -5.87 18.91 8.46
N SER A 25 -6.64 17.89 8.13
CA SER A 25 -7.47 17.87 6.92
C SER A 25 -8.77 18.63 7.09
N ALA A 26 -9.19 19.33 6.05
CA ALA A 26 -10.55 19.89 5.96
C ALA A 26 -11.62 18.85 5.58
N HIS A 27 -11.24 17.58 5.44
CA HIS A 27 -12.11 16.49 5.05
C HIS A 27 -12.52 15.63 6.25
N GLU A 28 -13.63 14.93 6.13
CA GLU A 28 -14.05 13.93 7.11
C GLU A 28 -13.25 12.65 6.85
N ILE A 29 -12.37 12.28 7.78
CA ILE A 29 -11.49 11.13 7.63
C ILE A 29 -11.84 10.06 8.64
N GLN A 30 -12.20 8.88 8.14
CA GLN A 30 -12.36 7.66 8.92
C GLN A 30 -11.12 6.79 8.74
N ILE A 31 -10.46 6.43 9.84
CA ILE A 31 -9.30 5.52 9.82
C ILE A 31 -9.76 4.13 10.24
N ILE A 32 -9.42 3.12 9.44
CA ILE A 32 -9.42 1.71 9.84
C ILE A 32 -7.96 1.26 9.94
N SER A 33 -7.57 0.77 11.11
CA SER A 33 -6.17 0.44 11.38
C SER A 33 -6.00 -0.83 12.19
N LEU A 34 -4.85 -1.48 12.06
CA LEU A 34 -4.46 -2.61 12.88
C LEU A 34 -3.21 -2.26 13.70
N PRO A 35 -3.04 -2.87 14.89
CA PRO A 35 -1.84 -2.62 15.71
C PRO A 35 -0.54 -2.86 14.94
N GLY A 36 0.47 -2.01 15.15
CA GLY A 36 1.77 -2.08 14.49
C GLY A 36 2.65 -3.21 15.00
N GLN A 37 2.22 -4.44 14.77
CA GLN A 37 2.88 -5.69 15.14
C GLN A 37 2.79 -6.68 13.97
N PHE A 38 3.75 -7.61 13.88
CA PHE A 38 3.72 -8.70 12.91
C PHE A 38 3.54 -8.20 11.46
N TRP A 39 4.40 -7.29 11.03
CA TRP A 39 4.28 -6.60 9.74
C TRP A 39 4.08 -7.53 8.54
N LYS A 40 4.75 -8.70 8.51
CA LYS A 40 4.57 -9.71 7.45
C LYS A 40 3.13 -10.21 7.39
N TRP A 41 2.53 -10.43 8.56
CA TRP A 41 1.13 -10.84 8.64
C TRP A 41 0.18 -9.70 8.23
N ARG A 42 0.53 -8.45 8.53
CA ARG A 42 -0.26 -7.29 8.07
C ARG A 42 -0.33 -7.22 6.55
N MET A 43 0.79 -7.46 5.88
CA MET A 43 0.84 -7.47 4.42
C MET A 43 0.07 -8.65 3.79
N HIS A 44 -0.05 -9.79 4.47
CA HIS A 44 -0.82 -10.92 3.97
C HIS A 44 -2.28 -10.89 4.42
N GLY A 45 -2.51 -10.88 5.72
CA GLY A 45 -3.83 -11.08 6.31
C GLY A 45 -4.55 -9.79 6.67
N GLY A 46 -3.86 -8.66 6.73
CA GLY A 46 -4.42 -7.38 7.15
C GLY A 46 -5.60 -6.93 6.29
N ALA A 47 -5.53 -7.17 4.98
CA ALA A 47 -6.59 -6.83 4.04
C ALA A 47 -7.93 -7.53 4.36
N ILE A 48 -7.87 -8.78 4.82
CA ILE A 48 -9.07 -9.54 5.18
C ILE A 48 -9.75 -8.91 6.41
N THR A 49 -8.96 -8.57 7.43
CA THR A 49 -9.49 -7.97 8.66
C THR A 49 -10.06 -6.59 8.39
N ILE A 50 -9.32 -5.74 7.68
CA ILE A 50 -9.75 -4.38 7.31
C ILE A 50 -10.99 -4.41 6.41
N ALA A 51 -11.06 -5.34 5.44
CA ALA A 51 -12.25 -5.51 4.61
C ALA A 51 -13.49 -5.85 5.44
N LYS A 52 -13.33 -6.76 6.42
CA LYS A 52 -14.42 -7.16 7.32
C LYS A 52 -14.91 -5.98 8.16
N GLU A 53 -14.00 -5.16 8.70
CA GLU A 53 -14.36 -3.95 9.45
C GLU A 53 -15.06 -2.93 8.56
N PHE A 54 -14.52 -2.68 7.36
CA PHE A 54 -15.13 -1.75 6.40
C PHE A 54 -16.55 -2.15 6.01
N LEU A 55 -16.79 -3.44 5.76
CA LEU A 55 -18.13 -3.92 5.38
C LEU A 55 -19.17 -3.76 6.50
N GLN A 56 -18.74 -3.65 7.75
CA GLN A 56 -19.62 -3.40 8.91
C GLN A 56 -19.75 -1.90 9.24
N LEU A 57 -18.92 -1.06 8.65
CA LEU A 57 -18.91 0.37 8.93
C LEU A 57 -20.01 1.09 8.15
N ASP A 58 -20.78 1.93 8.85
CA ASP A 58 -21.75 2.85 8.25
C ASP A 58 -21.03 4.14 7.81
N PHE A 59 -20.24 4.02 6.75
CA PHE A 59 -19.46 5.12 6.18
C PHE A 59 -19.24 4.88 4.69
N ASP A 60 -19.79 5.77 3.87
CA ASP A 60 -19.65 5.72 2.42
C ASP A 60 -18.59 6.74 1.97
N PRO A 61 -17.36 6.31 1.69
CA PRO A 61 -16.28 7.21 1.33
C PRO A 61 -16.36 7.68 -0.13
N ASP A 62 -15.95 8.94 -0.36
CA ASP A 62 -15.72 9.50 -1.70
C ASP A 62 -14.33 9.12 -2.24
N LEU A 63 -13.41 8.72 -1.35
CA LEU A 63 -12.03 8.38 -1.66
C LEU A 63 -11.49 7.36 -0.66
N ILE A 64 -10.75 6.37 -1.15
CA ILE A 64 -9.99 5.43 -0.32
C ILE A 64 -8.50 5.74 -0.44
N ILE A 65 -7.83 5.94 0.70
CA ILE A 65 -6.37 6.02 0.79
C ILE A 65 -5.87 4.80 1.55
N ALA A 66 -5.06 3.98 0.90
CA ALA A 66 -4.40 2.84 1.51
C ALA A 66 -2.89 3.10 1.64
N THR A 67 -2.26 2.50 2.64
CA THR A 67 -0.79 2.54 2.76
C THR A 67 -0.13 1.28 2.21
N ASP A 68 1.17 1.35 2.00
CA ASP A 68 1.99 0.29 1.39
C ASP A 68 2.00 -1.05 2.13
N MET A 69 1.60 -1.05 3.41
CA MET A 69 1.50 -2.26 4.22
C MET A 69 0.20 -3.06 3.96
N LEU A 70 -0.71 -2.54 3.13
CA LEU A 70 -1.95 -3.21 2.75
C LEU A 70 -1.80 -3.95 1.41
N ASP A 71 -2.27 -5.20 1.34
CA ASP A 71 -2.63 -5.81 0.05
C ASP A 71 -3.93 -5.17 -0.46
N LEU A 72 -3.78 -4.07 -1.22
CA LEU A 72 -4.92 -3.33 -1.77
C LEU A 72 -5.72 -4.18 -2.75
N THR A 73 -5.09 -5.08 -3.49
CA THR A 73 -5.78 -5.94 -4.46
C THR A 73 -6.76 -6.88 -3.76
N SER A 74 -6.33 -7.51 -2.67
CA SER A 74 -7.19 -8.34 -1.84
C SER A 74 -8.31 -7.54 -1.18
N PHE A 75 -8.01 -6.36 -0.64
CA PHE A 75 -9.03 -5.49 -0.06
C PHE A 75 -10.12 -5.11 -1.08
N LEU A 76 -9.73 -4.62 -2.25
CA LEU A 76 -10.67 -4.22 -3.31
C LEU A 76 -11.50 -5.40 -3.82
N SER A 77 -10.90 -6.58 -3.94
CA SER A 77 -11.61 -7.80 -4.33
C SER A 77 -12.69 -8.20 -3.33
N LEU A 78 -12.36 -8.15 -2.02
CA LEU A 78 -13.27 -8.53 -0.95
C LEU A 78 -14.40 -7.51 -0.70
N THR A 79 -14.20 -6.27 -1.10
CA THR A 79 -15.12 -5.15 -0.86
C THR A 79 -15.73 -4.58 -2.14
N ARG A 80 -15.52 -5.23 -3.28
CA ARG A 80 -15.81 -4.71 -4.61
C ARG A 80 -17.24 -4.15 -4.79
N GLU A 81 -18.24 -4.74 -4.11
CA GLU A 81 -19.63 -4.27 -4.19
C GLU A 81 -19.79 -2.85 -3.65
N ARG A 82 -18.96 -2.46 -2.68
CA ARG A 82 -18.97 -1.11 -2.11
C ARG A 82 -17.91 -0.21 -2.70
N THR A 83 -16.83 -0.75 -3.26
CA THR A 83 -15.63 0.03 -3.65
C THR A 83 -15.44 0.21 -5.14
N SER A 84 -16.17 -0.50 -6.00
CA SER A 84 -15.95 -0.53 -7.46
C SER A 84 -16.04 0.84 -8.17
N HIS A 85 -16.67 1.82 -7.54
CA HIS A 85 -16.85 3.18 -8.07
C HIS A 85 -16.10 4.25 -7.28
N ILE A 86 -15.35 3.84 -6.27
CA ILE A 86 -14.64 4.78 -5.38
C ILE A 86 -13.18 4.86 -5.83
N PRO A 87 -12.67 6.06 -6.16
CA PRO A 87 -11.27 6.24 -6.49
C PRO A 87 -10.35 5.84 -5.33
N THR A 88 -9.19 5.27 -5.69
CA THR A 88 -8.23 4.72 -4.75
C THR A 88 -6.86 5.37 -4.88
N VAL A 89 -6.24 5.67 -3.76
CA VAL A 89 -4.88 6.17 -3.66
C VAL A 89 -4.05 5.21 -2.82
N LEU A 90 -2.88 4.82 -3.31
CA LEU A 90 -1.89 4.09 -2.52
C LEU A 90 -0.77 5.04 -2.13
N TYR A 91 -0.55 5.22 -0.82
CA TYR A 91 0.54 6.02 -0.28
C TYR A 91 1.66 5.13 0.24
N PHE A 92 2.87 5.39 -0.25
CA PHE A 92 4.07 4.68 0.15
C PHE A 92 4.85 5.44 1.21
N HIS A 93 4.88 4.92 2.44
CA HIS A 93 5.84 5.30 3.48
C HIS A 93 7.21 4.69 3.19
N GLU A 94 7.20 3.42 2.84
CA GLU A 94 8.33 2.58 2.45
C GLU A 94 7.88 1.59 1.37
N ASN A 95 8.75 0.74 0.88
CA ASN A 95 8.38 -0.36 0.01
C ASN A 95 9.24 -1.59 0.28
N GLN A 96 8.67 -2.77 0.15
CA GLN A 96 9.36 -4.03 0.44
C GLN A 96 10.22 -4.53 -0.72
N ILE A 97 10.31 -3.76 -1.82
CA ILE A 97 11.21 -4.03 -2.95
C ILE A 97 12.64 -3.64 -2.62
N THR A 98 12.80 -2.48 -1.95
CA THR A 98 14.12 -1.87 -1.69
C THR A 98 14.40 -1.63 -0.21
N TYR A 99 13.47 -1.97 0.68
CA TYR A 99 13.68 -1.85 2.12
C TYR A 99 14.80 -2.79 2.57
N PRO A 100 15.77 -2.30 3.36
CA PRO A 100 16.87 -3.15 3.82
C PRO A 100 16.38 -4.24 4.77
N TRP A 101 16.63 -5.48 4.42
CA TRP A 101 16.30 -6.61 5.26
C TRP A 101 17.21 -6.70 6.48
N SER A 102 16.65 -7.10 7.62
CA SER A 102 17.48 -7.47 8.77
C SER A 102 18.29 -8.73 8.44
N LEU A 103 19.58 -8.72 8.77
CA LEU A 103 20.45 -9.89 8.58
C LEU A 103 19.99 -11.12 9.39
N THR A 104 19.18 -10.91 10.41
CA THR A 104 18.62 -11.98 11.26
C THR A 104 17.24 -12.43 10.77
N ASP A 105 16.72 -11.86 9.68
CA ASP A 105 15.42 -12.26 9.17
C ASP A 105 15.49 -13.66 8.53
N ARG A 106 14.55 -14.53 8.94
CA ARG A 106 14.47 -15.91 8.46
C ARG A 106 14.28 -16.00 6.95
N ASP A 107 13.53 -15.07 6.36
CA ASP A 107 13.23 -15.09 4.94
C ASP A 107 14.49 -14.83 4.11
N VAL A 108 15.41 -13.99 4.61
CA VAL A 108 16.73 -13.78 4.00
C VAL A 108 17.57 -15.05 4.08
N GLN A 109 17.61 -15.70 5.25
CA GLN A 109 18.38 -16.93 5.48
C GLN A 109 17.86 -18.09 4.64
N GLU A 110 16.54 -18.19 4.47
CA GLU A 110 15.87 -19.24 3.71
C GLU A 110 15.71 -18.89 2.22
N LYS A 111 16.30 -17.75 1.77
CA LYS A 111 16.15 -17.19 0.41
C LYS A 111 14.67 -17.05 -0.02
N ARG A 112 13.79 -16.86 0.94
CA ARG A 112 12.39 -16.48 0.71
C ARG A 112 12.36 -14.99 0.43
N ASP A 113 11.57 -14.59 -0.43
CA ASP A 113 11.89 -13.74 -1.53
C ASP A 113 11.04 -12.45 -1.58
N VAL A 114 11.06 -11.85 -2.72
CA VAL A 114 10.39 -10.64 -3.20
C VAL A 114 8.86 -10.64 -3.10
N HIS A 115 8.23 -11.59 -2.42
CA HIS A 115 6.77 -11.72 -2.35
C HIS A 115 6.10 -10.46 -1.83
N TYR A 116 6.63 -9.86 -0.75
CA TYR A 116 6.10 -8.59 -0.21
C TYR A 116 6.27 -7.43 -1.20
N GLY A 117 7.38 -7.42 -1.91
CA GLY A 117 7.60 -6.47 -3.01
C GLY A 117 6.60 -6.64 -4.14
N PHE A 118 6.18 -7.88 -4.42
CA PHE A 118 5.15 -8.15 -5.42
C PHE A 118 3.76 -7.68 -4.95
N ILE A 119 3.42 -7.80 -3.66
CA ILE A 119 2.21 -7.19 -3.09
C ILE A 119 2.22 -5.67 -3.30
N ASN A 120 3.36 -5.00 -3.07
CA ASN A 120 3.49 -3.58 -3.34
C ASN A 120 3.29 -3.24 -4.83
N LEU A 121 3.85 -4.04 -5.76
CA LEU A 121 3.67 -3.84 -7.20
C LEU A 121 2.21 -4.01 -7.62
N SER A 122 1.56 -5.10 -7.22
CA SER A 122 0.16 -5.38 -7.58
C SER A 122 -0.78 -4.35 -6.98
N SER A 123 -0.56 -3.92 -5.74
CA SER A 123 -1.32 -2.85 -5.09
C SER A 123 -1.15 -1.51 -5.81
N ALA A 124 0.10 -1.16 -6.20
CA ALA A 124 0.37 0.04 -6.97
C ALA A 124 -0.27 -0.01 -8.37
N LEU A 125 -0.33 -1.18 -8.98
CA LEU A 125 -0.99 -1.36 -10.28
C LEU A 125 -2.51 -1.21 -10.15
N ALA A 126 -3.11 -1.71 -9.09
CA ALA A 126 -4.55 -1.68 -8.85
C ALA A 126 -5.08 -0.28 -8.47
N ALA A 127 -4.32 0.52 -7.72
CA ALA A 127 -4.71 1.86 -7.32
C ALA A 127 -4.89 2.81 -8.51
N ASP A 128 -5.79 3.79 -8.42
CA ASP A 128 -5.96 4.84 -9.45
C ASP A 128 -4.81 5.85 -9.41
N HIS A 129 -4.31 6.18 -8.22
CA HIS A 129 -3.16 7.05 -8.01
C HIS A 129 -2.18 6.45 -7.01
N VAL A 130 -0.90 6.74 -7.20
CA VAL A 130 0.17 6.28 -6.31
C VAL A 130 0.99 7.48 -5.83
N LEU A 131 1.18 7.58 -4.53
CA LEU A 131 1.91 8.67 -3.90
C LEU A 131 3.17 8.14 -3.20
N PHE A 132 4.28 8.81 -3.43
CA PHE A 132 5.55 8.52 -2.78
C PHE A 132 6.00 9.71 -1.93
N ASN A 133 6.61 9.43 -0.80
CA ASN A 133 7.14 10.46 0.11
C ASN A 133 8.38 11.19 -0.44
N SER A 134 9.04 10.69 -1.48
CA SER A 134 10.22 11.32 -2.07
C SER A 134 10.50 10.85 -3.50
N LYS A 135 11.27 11.66 -4.24
CA LYS A 135 11.76 11.29 -5.58
C LYS A 135 12.70 10.08 -5.55
N TYR A 136 13.51 9.98 -4.51
CA TYR A 136 14.37 8.83 -4.30
C TYR A 136 13.55 7.54 -4.18
N HIS A 137 12.50 7.57 -3.34
CA HIS A 137 11.62 6.43 -3.11
C HIS A 137 10.91 6.00 -4.41
N LEU A 138 10.32 6.95 -5.13
CA LEU A 138 9.70 6.69 -6.44
C LEU A 138 10.69 6.00 -7.39
N ASN A 139 11.89 6.54 -7.57
CA ASN A 139 12.87 6.01 -8.50
C ASN A 139 13.37 4.62 -8.09
N SER A 140 13.59 4.40 -6.78
CA SER A 140 14.03 3.10 -6.26
C SER A 140 12.96 2.03 -6.45
N PHE A 141 11.68 2.37 -6.22
CA PHE A 141 10.55 1.48 -6.46
C PHE A 141 10.46 1.07 -7.93
N MET A 142 10.51 2.02 -8.87
CA MET A 142 10.42 1.72 -10.31
C MET A 142 11.58 0.85 -10.78
N THR A 143 12.80 1.17 -10.31
CA THR A 143 14.00 0.39 -10.67
C THR A 143 13.95 -1.02 -10.08
N GLY A 144 13.59 -1.14 -8.81
CA GLY A 144 13.47 -2.42 -8.11
C GLY A 144 12.35 -3.28 -8.68
N GLY A 145 11.18 -2.69 -8.95
CA GLY A 145 10.04 -3.39 -9.54
C GLY A 145 10.38 -3.99 -10.91
N LYS A 146 11.08 -3.22 -11.75
CA LYS A 146 11.56 -3.73 -13.05
C LYS A 146 12.53 -4.93 -12.89
N LYS A 147 13.36 -4.93 -11.84
CA LYS A 147 14.24 -6.06 -11.54
C LYS A 147 13.44 -7.30 -11.12
N ILE A 148 12.43 -7.13 -10.27
CA ILE A 148 11.56 -8.25 -9.85
C ILE A 148 10.87 -8.88 -11.05
N LEU A 149 10.22 -8.08 -11.90
CA LEU A 149 9.49 -8.59 -13.07
C LEU A 149 10.41 -9.35 -14.03
N LYS A 150 11.65 -8.92 -14.20
CA LYS A 150 12.65 -9.60 -15.05
C LYS A 150 13.08 -10.99 -14.53
N HIS A 151 12.77 -11.35 -13.29
CA HIS A 151 13.07 -12.69 -12.77
C HIS A 151 12.03 -13.73 -13.20
N PHE A 152 10.87 -13.31 -13.68
CA PHE A 152 9.88 -14.25 -14.22
C PHE A 152 10.35 -14.82 -15.55
N PRO A 153 10.10 -16.13 -15.78
CA PRO A 153 10.63 -16.82 -16.97
C PRO A 153 9.98 -16.36 -18.28
N ASP A 154 8.72 -15.90 -18.20
CA ASP A 154 7.93 -15.41 -19.33
C ASP A 154 6.93 -14.35 -18.84
N HIS A 155 6.17 -13.74 -19.74
CA HIS A 155 5.11 -12.75 -19.43
C HIS A 155 5.55 -11.75 -18.36
N GLN A 156 6.72 -11.15 -18.55
CA GLN A 156 7.35 -10.26 -17.56
C GLN A 156 6.60 -8.95 -17.36
N GLU A 157 5.69 -8.59 -18.27
CA GLU A 157 4.80 -7.43 -18.21
C GLU A 157 5.51 -6.13 -17.78
N LEU A 158 6.68 -5.85 -18.39
CA LEU A 158 7.56 -4.74 -18.00
C LEU A 158 6.91 -3.36 -18.19
N ASP A 159 5.92 -3.23 -19.09
CA ASP A 159 5.11 -2.03 -19.29
C ASP A 159 4.25 -1.67 -18.05
N THR A 160 4.05 -2.62 -17.14
CA THR A 160 3.39 -2.38 -15.84
C THR A 160 4.09 -1.28 -15.04
N ILE A 161 5.43 -1.21 -15.12
CA ILE A 161 6.19 -0.16 -14.44
C ILE A 161 5.86 1.22 -15.00
N ASP A 162 5.75 1.34 -16.32
CA ASP A 162 5.40 2.61 -16.97
C ASP A 162 3.95 3.01 -16.64
N LYS A 163 3.03 2.05 -16.54
CA LYS A 163 1.65 2.28 -16.09
C LYS A 163 1.61 2.82 -14.65
N ILE A 164 2.37 2.21 -13.73
CA ILE A 164 2.46 2.69 -12.35
C ILE A 164 3.08 4.09 -12.33
N GLN A 165 4.16 4.31 -13.06
CA GLN A 165 4.86 5.60 -13.10
C GLN A 165 3.95 6.74 -13.61
N SER A 166 3.12 6.49 -14.61
CA SER A 166 2.24 7.51 -15.22
C SER A 166 1.22 8.09 -14.22
N LYS A 167 0.79 7.29 -13.23
CA LYS A 167 -0.17 7.69 -12.18
C LYS A 167 0.50 7.98 -10.83
N SER A 168 1.83 7.96 -10.77
CA SER A 168 2.60 8.24 -9.56
C SER A 168 2.91 9.73 -9.40
N ARG A 169 2.88 10.20 -8.15
CA ARG A 169 3.26 11.58 -7.78
C ARG A 169 4.10 11.54 -6.51
N ILE A 170 4.86 12.61 -6.30
CA ILE A 170 5.58 12.83 -5.03
C ILE A 170 4.69 13.71 -4.16
N TYR A 171 4.42 13.25 -2.96
CA TYR A 171 3.65 13.98 -1.98
C TYR A 171 4.38 13.95 -0.63
N ILE A 172 4.98 15.08 -0.29
CA ILE A 172 5.70 15.26 0.97
C ILE A 172 4.72 15.92 1.94
N LEU A 173 4.38 15.20 3.00
CA LEU A 173 3.70 15.81 4.14
C LEU A 173 4.75 16.53 4.99
N VAL A 174 4.61 17.82 5.13
CA VAL A 174 5.43 18.68 5.98
C VAL A 174 4.71 18.90 7.30
#